data_0c76cae27c12a81bd43a748f0a75ef09
#
_entry.id   0c76cae27c12a81bd43a748f0a75ef09
#
_cell.length_a   1.000
_cell.length_b   1.000
_cell.length_c   1.000
_cell.angle_alpha   90.00
_cell.angle_beta   90.00
_cell.angle_gamma   90.00
#
_symmetry.space_group_name_H-M   'P 1'
#
loop_
_entity.id
_entity.type
_entity.pdbx_description
1 polymer ?
#
loop_
_entity_poly.entity_id
_entity_poly.type
_entity_poly.pdbx_seq_one_letter_code
_entity_poly.pdbx_strand_id
1 'polypeptide(L)'
;MGLKSKDLLGMKQLTPEEIMEILDTAKTMKMVVETGPKKTSHLQGKSVVTMFYENSTRTRLSFELASKYMGSTSANISASGS
;
A
#
# COMPACT_ATOMS: atom_id res chain seq x y z
N MET A 1 4.17 2.99 -17.43
CA MET A 1 3.41 3.30 -16.21
C MET A 1 4.36 3.69 -15.11
N GLY A 2 4.08 4.77 -14.42
CA GLY A 2 4.91 5.16 -13.30
C GLY A 2 4.67 6.60 -12.91
N LEU A 3 4.92 6.88 -11.66
CA LEU A 3 4.86 8.23 -11.13
C LEU A 3 6.21 8.91 -11.36
N LYS A 4 6.19 10.21 -11.57
CA LYS A 4 7.44 10.95 -11.74
C LYS A 4 8.26 11.00 -10.48
N SER A 5 7.60 11.05 -9.33
CA SER A 5 8.27 11.10 -8.05
C SER A 5 8.59 9.70 -7.55
N LYS A 6 9.76 9.54 -6.95
CA LYS A 6 10.14 8.30 -6.31
C LYS A 6 9.28 8.06 -5.07
N ASP A 7 8.98 9.12 -4.34
CA ASP A 7 8.26 9.05 -3.09
C ASP A 7 6.92 9.77 -3.22
N LEU A 8 5.90 9.25 -2.53
CA LEU A 8 4.57 9.84 -2.51
C LEU A 8 4.38 10.55 -1.18
N LEU A 9 4.67 11.86 -1.17
CA LEU A 9 4.65 12.65 0.05
C LEU A 9 3.38 13.47 0.23
N GLY A 10 2.51 13.50 -0.76
CA GLY A 10 1.27 14.25 -0.71
C GLY A 10 0.62 14.29 -2.07
N MET A 11 -0.53 14.95 -2.15
CA MET A 11 -1.31 15.00 -3.38
C MET A 11 -0.88 16.15 -4.30
N LYS A 12 -0.22 17.17 -3.76
CA LYS A 12 0.10 18.36 -4.55
C LYS A 12 1.06 18.10 -5.70
N GLN A 13 1.93 17.11 -5.55
CA GLN A 13 2.91 16.78 -6.57
C GLN A 13 2.36 15.87 -7.67
N LEU A 14 1.14 15.38 -7.50
CA LEU A 14 0.55 14.46 -8.46
C LEU A 14 -0.25 15.19 -9.53
N THR A 15 -0.08 14.77 -10.78
CA THR A 15 -0.93 15.24 -11.85
C THR A 15 -2.26 14.48 -11.81
N PRO A 16 -3.34 15.02 -12.45
CA PRO A 16 -4.58 14.27 -12.55
C PRO A 16 -4.40 12.90 -13.19
N GLU A 17 -3.53 12.78 -14.18
CA GLU A 17 -3.25 11.52 -14.85
C GLU A 17 -2.62 10.52 -13.90
N GLU A 18 -1.71 10.98 -13.05
CA GLU A 18 -1.09 10.11 -12.06
C GLU A 18 -2.09 9.63 -11.01
N ILE A 19 -3.00 10.51 -10.59
CA ILE A 19 -4.06 10.15 -9.65
C ILE A 19 -4.96 9.07 -10.27
N MET A 20 -5.36 9.25 -11.51
CA MET A 20 -6.18 8.26 -12.20
C MET A 20 -5.46 6.94 -12.35
N GLU A 21 -4.17 6.98 -12.61
CA GLU A 21 -3.37 5.76 -12.71
C GLU A 21 -3.35 4.98 -11.40
N ILE A 22 -3.20 5.67 -10.28
CA ILE A 22 -3.25 5.04 -8.96
C ILE A 22 -4.62 4.41 -8.74
N LEU A 23 -5.69 5.13 -9.04
CA LEU A 23 -7.05 4.62 -8.84
C LEU A 23 -7.35 3.42 -9.73
N ASP A 24 -6.91 3.46 -10.98
CA ASP A 24 -7.09 2.34 -11.90
C ASP A 24 -6.32 1.11 -11.44
N THR A 25 -5.10 1.31 -10.97
CA THR A 25 -4.30 0.22 -10.41
C THR A 25 -4.97 -0.36 -9.18
N ALA A 26 -5.53 0.49 -8.33
CA ALA A 26 -6.26 0.04 -7.15
C ALA A 26 -7.45 -0.84 -7.51
N LYS A 27 -8.19 -0.50 -8.58
CA LYS A 27 -9.29 -1.32 -9.07
C LYS A 27 -8.80 -2.70 -9.48
N THR A 28 -7.69 -2.75 -10.21
CA THR A 28 -7.09 -4.01 -10.63
C THR A 28 -6.67 -4.85 -9.42
N MET A 29 -6.02 -4.23 -8.45
CA MET A 29 -5.58 -4.93 -7.26
C MET A 29 -6.76 -5.44 -6.43
N LYS A 30 -7.84 -4.67 -6.38
CA LYS A 30 -9.05 -5.12 -5.71
C LYS A 30 -9.58 -6.41 -6.34
N MET A 31 -9.59 -6.49 -7.65
CA MET A 31 -10.02 -7.70 -8.36
C MET A 31 -9.11 -8.88 -8.04
N VAL A 32 -7.80 -8.65 -7.97
CA VAL A 32 -6.85 -9.70 -7.61
C VAL A 32 -7.17 -10.27 -6.22
N VAL A 33 -7.46 -9.39 -5.26
CA VAL A 33 -7.79 -9.82 -3.91
C VAL A 33 -9.12 -10.59 -3.86
N GLU A 34 -10.11 -10.14 -4.63
CA GLU A 34 -11.45 -10.73 -4.58
C GLU A 34 -11.55 -12.04 -5.35
N THR A 35 -10.83 -12.19 -6.45
CA THR A 35 -11.03 -13.31 -7.36
C THR A 35 -9.86 -14.28 -7.45
N GLY A 36 -8.70 -13.88 -6.99
CA GLY A 36 -7.50 -14.65 -7.20
C GLY A 36 -6.97 -15.30 -5.93
N PRO A 37 -5.75 -15.79 -5.98
CA PRO A 37 -5.10 -16.41 -4.83
C PRO A 37 -4.71 -15.44 -3.73
N LYS A 38 -5.14 -14.22 -3.76
CA LYS A 38 -4.91 -13.19 -2.74
C LYS A 38 -3.44 -12.91 -2.41
N LYS A 39 -2.52 -13.45 -3.17
CA LYS A 39 -1.10 -13.19 -2.96
C LYS A 39 -0.42 -12.96 -4.28
N THR A 40 0.48 -11.99 -4.30
CA THR A 40 1.33 -11.72 -5.46
C THR A 40 2.77 -11.73 -4.99
N SER A 41 3.70 -11.63 -5.94
CA SER A 41 5.12 -11.60 -5.61
C SER A 41 5.75 -10.25 -5.88
N HIS A 42 4.96 -9.21 -6.07
CA HIS A 42 5.46 -7.88 -6.44
C HIS A 42 6.49 -7.33 -5.44
N LEU A 43 6.29 -7.60 -4.15
CA LEU A 43 7.19 -7.11 -3.11
C LEU A 43 7.96 -8.22 -2.44
N GLN A 44 8.12 -9.35 -3.10
CA GLN A 44 8.90 -10.46 -2.56
C GLN A 44 10.34 -10.02 -2.34
N GLY A 45 10.88 -10.33 -1.18
CA GLY A 45 12.21 -9.90 -0.83
C GLY A 45 12.29 -8.47 -0.30
N LYS A 46 11.17 -7.77 -0.22
CA LYS A 46 11.12 -6.41 0.30
C LYS A 46 10.56 -6.40 1.71
N SER A 47 10.90 -5.37 2.46
CA SER A 47 10.34 -5.14 3.80
C SER A 47 9.50 -3.86 3.76
N VAL A 48 8.30 -3.94 4.32
CA VAL A 48 7.41 -2.77 4.40
C VAL A 48 7.22 -2.46 5.88
N VAL A 49 7.46 -1.21 6.25
CA VAL A 49 7.24 -0.74 7.61
C VAL A 49 6.09 0.24 7.60
N THR A 50 5.07 -0.03 8.41
CA THR A 50 3.97 0.91 8.60
C THR A 50 4.22 1.69 9.88
N MET A 51 4.15 3.02 9.77
CA MET A 51 4.36 3.90 10.92
C MET A 51 3.09 4.70 11.13
N PHE A 52 2.31 4.33 12.14
CA PHE A 52 1.03 4.97 12.41
C PHE A 52 1.09 5.66 13.76
N TYR A 53 0.90 6.97 13.73
CA TYR A 53 0.88 7.80 14.93
C TYR A 53 -0.53 8.20 15.33
N GLU A 54 -1.53 7.71 14.63
CA GLU A 54 -2.94 7.92 14.93
C GLU A 54 -3.58 6.59 15.29
N ASN A 55 -4.66 6.65 16.08
CA ASN A 55 -5.41 5.46 16.44
C ASN A 55 -6.34 5.05 15.30
N SER A 56 -5.77 4.52 14.25
CA SER A 56 -6.55 4.05 13.11
C SER A 56 -6.22 2.60 12.84
N THR A 57 -6.79 1.73 13.66
CA THR A 57 -6.56 0.28 13.56
C THR A 57 -6.95 -0.24 12.19
N ARG A 58 -8.10 0.21 11.66
CA ARG A 58 -8.59 -0.25 10.38
C ARG A 58 -7.62 0.09 9.24
N THR A 59 -7.18 1.34 9.19
CA THR A 59 -6.25 1.77 8.14
C THR A 59 -4.92 1.05 8.26
N ARG A 60 -4.40 0.93 9.47
CA ARG A 60 -3.14 0.23 9.72
C ARG A 60 -3.22 -1.22 9.23
N LEU A 61 -4.30 -1.92 9.58
CA LEU A 61 -4.48 -3.31 9.17
C LEU A 61 -4.59 -3.44 7.66
N SER A 62 -5.23 -2.48 6.99
CA SER A 62 -5.33 -2.51 5.54
C SER A 62 -3.95 -2.44 4.90
N PHE A 63 -3.08 -1.57 5.36
CA PHE A 63 -1.72 -1.48 4.83
C PHE A 63 -0.90 -2.72 5.14
N GLU A 64 -1.02 -3.27 6.35
CA GLU A 64 -0.30 -4.48 6.71
C GLU A 64 -0.73 -5.66 5.85
N LEU A 65 -2.04 -5.84 5.66
CA LEU A 65 -2.54 -6.93 4.84
C LEU A 65 -2.13 -6.76 3.39
N ALA A 66 -2.17 -5.53 2.87
CA ALA A 66 -1.74 -5.27 1.50
C ALA A 66 -0.27 -5.67 1.30
N SER A 67 0.59 -5.32 2.24
CA SER A 67 2.01 -5.68 2.13
C SER A 67 2.20 -7.20 2.14
N LYS A 68 1.46 -7.91 2.98
CA LYS A 68 1.53 -9.37 3.04
C LYS A 68 1.00 -10.02 1.76
N TYR A 69 -0.09 -9.50 1.23
CA TYR A 69 -0.65 -10.04 -0.03
C TYR A 69 0.32 -9.85 -1.19
N MET A 70 1.17 -8.85 -1.14
CA MET A 70 2.16 -8.62 -2.19
C MET A 70 3.49 -9.34 -1.93
N GLY A 71 3.56 -10.14 -0.89
CA GLY A 71 4.70 -11.00 -0.62
C GLY A 71 5.83 -10.39 0.18
N SER A 72 5.62 -9.22 0.76
CA SER A 72 6.66 -8.57 1.56
C SER A 72 6.64 -9.03 3.01
N THR A 73 7.75 -8.79 3.69
CA THR A 73 7.80 -8.84 5.14
C THR A 73 7.27 -7.52 5.68
N SER A 74 6.43 -7.55 6.70
CA SER A 74 5.88 -6.31 7.23
C SER A 74 6.18 -6.16 8.71
N ALA A 75 6.38 -4.92 9.13
CA ALA A 75 6.54 -4.54 10.51
C ALA A 75 5.70 -3.30 10.78
N ASN A 76 5.27 -3.10 12.00
CA ASN A 76 4.44 -1.97 12.37
C ASN A 76 5.02 -1.24 13.57
N ILE A 77 5.02 0.08 13.47
CA ILE A 77 5.43 0.97 14.56
C ILE A 77 4.27 1.93 14.82
N SER A 78 3.84 2.03 16.06
CA SER A 78 2.78 2.95 16.43
C SER A 78 3.21 3.85 17.58
N ALA A 79 2.63 5.05 17.63
CA ALA A 79 2.94 6.02 18.66
C ALA A 79 2.44 5.59 20.03
N SER A 80 1.39 4.79 20.08
CA SER A 80 0.81 4.35 21.36
C SER A 80 1.54 3.17 21.99
N GLY A 81 2.57 2.64 21.34
CA GLY A 81 3.37 1.55 21.89
C GLY A 81 2.66 0.22 21.99
N SER A 82 1.54 0.10 21.38
CA SER A 82 0.77 -1.14 21.42
C SER A 82 1.12 -2.07 20.29
#